data_044eea87abc6b09420815dabfb0be998
#
_entry.id   044eea87abc6b09420815dabfb0be998
#
_cell.length_a   1.000
_cell.length_b   1.000
_cell.length_c   1.000
_cell.angle_alpha   90.00
_cell.angle_beta   90.00
_cell.angle_gamma   90.00
#
_symmetry.space_group_name_H-M   'P 1'
#
loop_
_entity.id
_entity.type
_entity.pdbx_description
1 polymer ?
#
loop_
_entity_poly.entity_id
_entity_poly.type
_entity_poly.pdbx_seq_one_letter_code
_entity_poly.pdbx_strand_id
1 'polypeptide(L)'
;DASGIVWAVGENVKRWNIGDEVIIHCNRDDGDDEECNGGEPMYSKSQKIYGYETNDGSFAQFTTVQSRQLLKKPVHLSWEESGCYTLTLATAYRMLFGHPPHALRPGMNVLVWGSSGGIGSMAVQICKAVGANAIGIVSDDDKIPFVEKLGAVGVLNRKKYECFGQLPDVKDPKEYSEFIKKCRVLGKDIWNITGKKDVDIVFEHPGESTFPVSCYLVKTGGMVVICAGTSGYNLTMDARYIWMRQKRIQGSHFANLYQANQANEMMIQKLINPLMSECFQWDQIPLAHTKMMNNQHLPGNMAALVQAKNTGMKSLNEVK
;
A
#
# COMPACT_ATOMS: atom_id res chain seq x y z
N ASP A 1 -8.98 -6.39 -6.59
CA ASP A 1 -9.63 -6.90 -5.37
C ASP A 1 -11.08 -7.23 -5.61
N ALA A 2 -11.63 -8.13 -4.82
CA ALA A 2 -13.07 -8.38 -4.74
C ALA A 2 -13.41 -9.14 -3.45
N SER A 3 -14.66 -9.06 -3.06
CA SER A 3 -15.29 -9.97 -2.11
C SER A 3 -16.45 -10.70 -2.79
N GLY A 4 -16.69 -11.91 -2.43
CA GLY A 4 -17.75 -12.72 -3.05
C GLY A 4 -17.93 -14.07 -2.40
N ILE A 5 -18.70 -14.90 -3.09
CA ILE A 5 -19.10 -16.23 -2.63
C ILE A 5 -18.55 -17.26 -3.63
N VAL A 6 -17.99 -18.34 -3.12
CA VAL A 6 -17.58 -19.47 -3.94
C VAL A 6 -18.82 -20.11 -4.57
N TRP A 7 -18.98 -19.96 -5.88
CA TRP A 7 -20.12 -20.48 -6.65
C TRP A 7 -19.89 -21.89 -7.15
N ALA A 8 -18.67 -22.19 -7.60
CA ALA A 8 -18.25 -23.49 -8.06
C ALA A 8 -16.78 -23.72 -7.72
N VAL A 9 -16.38 -24.97 -7.59
CA VAL A 9 -15.00 -25.41 -7.34
C VAL A 9 -14.57 -26.46 -8.35
N GLY A 10 -13.30 -26.41 -8.76
CA GLY A 10 -12.69 -27.47 -9.57
C GLY A 10 -12.51 -28.75 -8.75
N GLU A 11 -12.40 -29.89 -9.42
CA GLU A 11 -12.35 -31.24 -8.80
C GLU A 11 -11.24 -31.41 -7.75
N ASN A 12 -10.11 -30.69 -7.91
CA ASN A 12 -8.95 -30.81 -7.03
C ASN A 12 -8.94 -29.79 -5.89
N VAL A 13 -9.93 -28.90 -5.79
CA VAL A 13 -10.02 -27.90 -4.73
C VAL A 13 -10.51 -28.54 -3.44
N LYS A 14 -9.67 -28.47 -2.39
CA LYS A 14 -9.97 -29.04 -1.06
C LYS A 14 -10.17 -28.00 0.02
N ARG A 15 -9.70 -26.78 -0.23
CA ARG A 15 -9.65 -25.70 0.79
C ARG A 15 -10.98 -24.94 0.91
N TRP A 16 -11.76 -24.90 -0.16
CA TRP A 16 -12.96 -24.08 -0.27
C TRP A 16 -14.16 -24.92 -0.67
N ASN A 17 -15.32 -24.55 -0.14
CA ASN A 17 -16.62 -25.16 -0.45
C ASN A 17 -17.53 -24.14 -1.13
N ILE A 18 -18.49 -24.61 -1.91
CA ILE A 18 -19.55 -23.76 -2.45
C ILE A 18 -20.30 -23.10 -1.29
N GLY A 19 -20.47 -21.78 -1.37
CA GLY A 19 -21.09 -20.96 -0.34
C GLY A 19 -20.10 -20.26 0.60
N ASP A 20 -18.80 -20.59 0.57
CA ASP A 20 -17.80 -19.91 1.38
C ASP A 20 -17.70 -18.42 0.99
N GLU A 21 -17.66 -17.54 2.00
CA GLU A 21 -17.48 -16.10 1.84
C GLU A 21 -16.00 -15.76 1.81
N VAL A 22 -15.55 -15.13 0.72
CA VAL A 22 -14.13 -14.96 0.42
C VAL A 22 -13.81 -13.56 -0.07
N ILE A 23 -12.52 -13.22 0.00
CA ILE A 23 -11.91 -12.09 -0.71
C ILE A 23 -10.82 -12.60 -1.64
N ILE A 24 -10.52 -11.86 -2.69
CA ILE A 24 -9.55 -12.24 -3.71
C ILE A 24 -8.27 -11.45 -3.51
N HIS A 25 -7.12 -12.15 -3.44
CA HIS A 25 -5.80 -11.55 -3.56
C HIS A 25 -5.39 -11.50 -5.03
N CYS A 26 -4.79 -10.39 -5.46
CA CYS A 26 -4.52 -10.12 -6.87
C CYS A 26 -3.37 -10.94 -7.47
N ASN A 27 -2.46 -11.49 -6.66
CA ASN A 27 -1.31 -12.20 -7.20
C ASN A 27 -1.67 -13.62 -7.66
N ARG A 28 -1.27 -13.95 -8.89
CA ARG A 28 -1.44 -15.26 -9.51
C ARG A 28 -0.09 -15.74 -10.05
N ASP A 29 0.18 -17.04 -9.92
CA ASP A 29 1.33 -17.74 -10.52
C ASP A 29 0.91 -19.17 -10.89
N ASP A 30 1.72 -19.95 -11.60
CA ASP A 30 1.41 -21.34 -11.94
C ASP A 30 1.73 -22.33 -10.81
N GLY A 31 2.55 -21.93 -9.85
CA GLY A 31 2.92 -22.74 -8.69
C GLY A 31 3.99 -23.78 -8.95
N ASP A 32 4.60 -23.79 -10.14
CA ASP A 32 5.42 -24.91 -10.60
C ASP A 32 6.92 -24.65 -10.53
N ASP A 33 7.35 -23.38 -10.59
CA ASP A 33 8.77 -23.04 -10.52
C ASP A 33 9.34 -23.05 -9.08
N GLU A 34 10.68 -22.95 -8.98
CA GLU A 34 11.40 -22.94 -7.71
C GLU A 34 11.01 -21.76 -6.81
N GLU A 35 10.68 -20.63 -7.39
CA GLU A 35 10.27 -19.44 -6.67
C GLU A 35 8.92 -19.66 -5.97
N CYS A 36 8.01 -20.37 -6.59
CA CYS A 36 6.73 -20.76 -6.00
C CYS A 36 6.86 -21.90 -4.97
N ASN A 37 7.91 -22.72 -5.04
CA ASN A 37 8.13 -23.92 -4.23
C ASN A 37 9.23 -23.78 -3.18
N GLY A 38 9.39 -22.62 -2.59
CA GLY A 38 10.34 -22.40 -1.48
C GLY A 38 11.18 -21.14 -1.61
N GLY A 39 11.17 -20.49 -2.78
CA GLY A 39 11.73 -19.17 -3.00
C GLY A 39 10.75 -18.03 -2.66
N GLU A 40 10.80 -16.97 -3.45
CA GLU A 40 9.88 -15.82 -3.33
C GLU A 40 8.92 -15.80 -4.53
N PRO A 41 7.64 -16.17 -4.36
CA PRO A 41 6.67 -16.26 -5.45
C PRO A 41 6.52 -14.97 -6.29
N MET A 42 6.85 -13.82 -5.71
CA MET A 42 6.86 -12.55 -6.44
C MET A 42 8.00 -12.42 -7.47
N TYR A 43 8.95 -13.36 -7.49
CA TYR A 43 10.03 -13.45 -8.48
C TYR A 43 9.76 -14.50 -9.57
N SER A 44 8.67 -15.27 -9.44
CA SER A 44 8.26 -16.22 -10.46
C SER A 44 8.03 -15.54 -11.80
N LYS A 45 8.51 -16.17 -12.88
CA LYS A 45 8.27 -15.71 -14.25
C LYS A 45 6.81 -15.86 -14.68
N SER A 46 6.08 -16.73 -14.01
CA SER A 46 4.63 -16.96 -14.23
C SER A 46 3.74 -16.00 -13.47
N GLN A 47 4.33 -15.18 -12.58
CA GLN A 47 3.57 -14.23 -11.77
C GLN A 47 2.83 -13.23 -12.65
N LYS A 48 1.53 -13.07 -12.38
CA LYS A 48 0.62 -12.13 -13.06
C LYS A 48 -0.33 -11.49 -12.07
N ILE A 49 -0.77 -10.31 -12.41
CA ILE A 49 -1.75 -9.56 -11.61
C ILE A 49 -3.15 -9.79 -12.16
N TYR A 50 -4.01 -10.36 -11.33
CA TYR A 50 -5.41 -10.60 -11.61
C TYR A 50 -6.15 -9.31 -11.97
N GLY A 51 -6.86 -9.35 -13.10
CA GLY A 51 -7.63 -8.22 -13.62
C GLY A 51 -6.82 -7.14 -14.33
N TYR A 52 -5.49 -7.26 -14.35
CA TYR A 52 -4.59 -6.36 -15.07
C TYR A 52 -3.77 -7.10 -16.15
N GLU A 53 -3.14 -8.21 -15.78
CA GLU A 53 -2.33 -9.05 -16.69
C GLU A 53 -3.05 -10.35 -17.06
N THR A 54 -4.27 -10.55 -16.57
CA THR A 54 -5.12 -11.70 -16.89
C THR A 54 -6.42 -11.25 -17.53
N ASN A 55 -7.07 -12.16 -18.28
CA ASN A 55 -8.37 -11.88 -18.90
C ASN A 55 -9.52 -11.87 -17.88
N ASP A 56 -9.34 -12.50 -16.72
CA ASP A 56 -10.31 -12.51 -15.63
C ASP A 56 -10.11 -11.28 -14.74
N GLY A 57 -11.21 -10.70 -14.27
CA GLY A 57 -11.20 -9.54 -13.37
C GLY A 57 -12.46 -9.46 -12.53
N SER A 58 -12.50 -8.52 -11.60
CA SER A 58 -13.58 -8.40 -10.60
C SER A 58 -14.75 -7.51 -11.05
N PHE A 59 -14.63 -6.79 -12.15
CA PHE A 59 -15.77 -6.12 -12.76
C PHE A 59 -16.61 -7.09 -13.59
N ALA A 60 -17.14 -8.12 -12.92
CA ALA A 60 -17.93 -9.17 -13.51
C ALA A 60 -18.80 -9.85 -12.44
N GLN A 61 -19.95 -10.40 -12.86
CA GLN A 61 -20.82 -11.17 -11.96
C GLN A 61 -20.17 -12.45 -11.45
N PHE A 62 -19.36 -13.09 -12.30
CA PHE A 62 -18.56 -14.27 -11.99
C PHE A 62 -17.14 -14.06 -12.49
N THR A 63 -16.20 -14.62 -11.76
CA THR A 63 -14.79 -14.62 -12.15
C THR A 63 -14.14 -15.93 -11.75
N THR A 64 -13.10 -16.32 -12.47
CA THR A 64 -12.31 -17.51 -12.18
C THR A 64 -10.99 -17.12 -11.54
N VAL A 65 -10.68 -17.72 -10.41
CA VAL A 65 -9.43 -17.51 -9.68
C VAL A 65 -8.82 -18.82 -9.21
N GLN A 66 -7.54 -18.82 -8.92
CA GLN A 66 -6.91 -19.97 -8.28
C GLN A 66 -7.39 -20.09 -6.84
N SER A 67 -7.62 -21.29 -6.35
CA SER A 67 -8.07 -21.54 -4.96
C SER A 67 -7.17 -20.92 -3.91
N ARG A 68 -5.87 -20.79 -4.20
CA ARG A 68 -4.89 -20.16 -3.31
C ARG A 68 -4.98 -18.63 -3.26
N GLN A 69 -5.55 -17.97 -4.27
CA GLN A 69 -5.77 -16.51 -4.25
C GLN A 69 -6.88 -16.09 -3.29
N LEU A 70 -7.71 -17.05 -2.85
CA LEU A 70 -8.82 -16.77 -1.95
C LEU A 70 -8.35 -16.69 -0.50
N LEU A 71 -8.83 -15.67 0.19
CA LEU A 71 -8.66 -15.45 1.62
C LEU A 71 -10.06 -15.44 2.28
N LYS A 72 -10.12 -15.70 3.59
CA LYS A 72 -11.36 -15.59 4.35
C LYS A 72 -11.83 -14.15 4.40
N LYS A 73 -13.10 -13.91 4.07
CA LYS A 73 -13.73 -12.61 4.31
C LYS A 73 -13.84 -12.36 5.83
N PRO A 74 -13.44 -11.19 6.34
CA PRO A 74 -13.70 -10.83 7.73
C PRO A 74 -15.22 -10.73 8.00
N VAL A 75 -15.72 -11.49 8.96
CA VAL A 75 -17.17 -11.59 9.24
C VAL A 75 -17.81 -10.29 9.73
N HIS A 76 -17.00 -9.36 10.26
CA HIS A 76 -17.50 -8.09 10.78
C HIS A 76 -17.60 -7.00 9.70
N LEU A 77 -16.98 -7.20 8.52
CA LEU A 77 -17.01 -6.27 7.41
C LEU A 77 -18.16 -6.58 6.45
N SER A 78 -18.70 -5.53 5.85
CA SER A 78 -19.63 -5.66 4.73
C SER A 78 -18.91 -6.17 3.47
N TRP A 79 -19.67 -6.48 2.42
CA TRP A 79 -19.13 -6.97 1.15
C TRP A 79 -18.24 -5.91 0.48
N GLU A 80 -18.72 -4.68 0.41
CA GLU A 80 -17.97 -3.57 -0.19
C GLU A 80 -16.71 -3.21 0.62
N GLU A 81 -16.79 -3.22 1.95
CA GLU A 81 -15.61 -3.04 2.82
C GLU A 81 -14.59 -4.15 2.61
N SER A 82 -15.06 -5.37 2.44
CA SER A 82 -14.20 -6.55 2.22
C SER A 82 -13.57 -6.57 0.83
N GLY A 83 -14.22 -5.95 -0.16
CA GLY A 83 -13.76 -5.92 -1.55
C GLY A 83 -12.75 -4.83 -1.89
N CYS A 84 -12.41 -3.91 -0.99
CA CYS A 84 -11.68 -2.69 -1.35
C CYS A 84 -10.25 -2.58 -0.80
N TYR A 85 -9.77 -3.51 0.03
CA TYR A 85 -8.52 -3.28 0.78
C TYR A 85 -7.39 -4.27 0.51
N THR A 86 -7.67 -5.42 -0.08
CA THR A 86 -6.71 -6.55 -0.10
C THR A 86 -5.40 -6.18 -0.76
N LEU A 87 -5.44 -5.52 -1.92
CA LEU A 87 -4.26 -5.07 -2.64
C LEU A 87 -3.47 -4.04 -1.84
N THR A 88 -4.13 -3.00 -1.37
CA THR A 88 -3.47 -1.88 -0.69
C THR A 88 -2.86 -2.32 0.65
N LEU A 89 -3.58 -3.15 1.40
CA LEU A 89 -3.11 -3.69 2.67
C LEU A 89 -1.95 -4.68 2.50
N ALA A 90 -2.09 -5.65 1.57
CA ALA A 90 -1.05 -6.65 1.36
C ALA A 90 0.24 -6.03 0.80
N THR A 91 0.13 -5.05 -0.10
CA THR A 91 1.28 -4.30 -0.62
C THR A 91 1.97 -3.52 0.50
N ALA A 92 1.22 -2.79 1.33
CA ALA A 92 1.78 -2.07 2.47
C ALA A 92 2.46 -3.02 3.47
N TYR A 93 1.85 -4.19 3.72
CA TYR A 93 2.44 -5.23 4.57
C TYR A 93 3.77 -5.72 4.01
N ARG A 94 3.85 -6.07 2.71
CA ARG A 94 5.10 -6.49 2.08
C ARG A 94 6.17 -5.41 2.15
N MET A 95 5.84 -4.17 1.84
CA MET A 95 6.79 -3.06 1.90
C MET A 95 7.40 -2.90 3.29
N LEU A 96 6.63 -3.14 4.34
CA LEU A 96 7.06 -2.94 5.72
C LEU A 96 7.72 -4.19 6.34
N PHE A 97 7.34 -5.40 5.93
CA PHE A 97 7.83 -6.64 6.56
C PHE A 97 8.62 -7.55 5.61
N GLY A 98 8.40 -7.45 4.30
CA GLY A 98 8.90 -8.41 3.33
C GLY A 98 10.39 -8.31 2.97
N HIS A 99 11.12 -7.35 3.52
CA HIS A 99 12.49 -7.03 3.08
C HIS A 99 13.52 -7.03 4.22
N PRO A 100 13.77 -8.18 4.89
CA PRO A 100 14.81 -8.26 5.93
C PRO A 100 16.16 -7.74 5.42
N PRO A 101 17.00 -7.17 6.34
CA PRO A 101 16.80 -7.00 7.75
C PRO A 101 15.96 -5.77 8.14
N HIS A 102 15.40 -5.01 7.17
CA HIS A 102 14.65 -3.78 7.40
C HIS A 102 13.14 -4.03 7.63
N ALA A 103 12.77 -5.20 8.15
CA ALA A 103 11.39 -5.44 8.56
C ALA A 103 10.98 -4.49 9.69
N LEU A 104 9.74 -3.99 9.61
CA LEU A 104 9.16 -3.08 10.61
C LEU A 104 9.19 -3.69 12.02
N ARG A 105 9.55 -2.88 13.00
CA ARG A 105 9.60 -3.26 14.43
C ARG A 105 9.05 -2.13 15.30
N PRO A 106 8.58 -2.45 16.52
CA PRO A 106 8.17 -1.42 17.48
C PRO A 106 9.24 -0.35 17.68
N GLY A 107 8.81 0.90 17.80
CA GLY A 107 9.68 2.04 18.03
C GLY A 107 10.40 2.61 16.80
N MET A 108 10.35 1.95 15.64
CA MET A 108 10.88 2.50 14.38
C MET A 108 10.08 3.72 13.92
N ASN A 109 10.76 4.67 13.29
CA ASN A 109 10.16 5.84 12.65
C ASN A 109 10.00 5.57 11.15
N VAL A 110 8.78 5.67 10.64
CA VAL A 110 8.43 5.43 9.24
C VAL A 110 7.85 6.68 8.62
N LEU A 111 8.53 7.25 7.61
CA LEU A 111 7.98 8.33 6.80
C LEU A 111 7.07 7.73 5.72
N VAL A 112 5.80 8.13 5.70
CA VAL A 112 4.80 7.59 4.78
C VAL A 112 4.35 8.69 3.81
N TRP A 113 4.77 8.62 2.55
CA TRP A 113 4.26 9.48 1.50
C TRP A 113 2.82 9.15 1.17
N GLY A 114 2.02 10.17 0.79
CA GLY A 114 0.62 9.98 0.42
C GLY A 114 -0.21 9.25 1.47
N SER A 115 0.03 9.55 2.72
CA SER A 115 -0.51 8.84 3.89
C SER A 115 -2.04 8.85 4.03
N SER A 116 -2.76 9.68 3.27
CA SER A 116 -4.23 9.70 3.20
C SER A 116 -4.82 8.83 2.09
N GLY A 117 -4.00 8.32 1.15
CA GLY A 117 -4.43 7.44 0.07
C GLY A 117 -4.55 5.97 0.51
N GLY A 118 -5.04 5.12 -0.38
CA GLY A 118 -5.29 3.70 -0.06
C GLY A 118 -4.09 2.99 0.57
N ILE A 119 -2.93 2.98 -0.10
CA ILE A 119 -1.76 2.26 0.41
C ILE A 119 -1.10 2.95 1.62
N GLY A 120 -1.00 4.28 1.59
CA GLY A 120 -0.37 5.04 2.67
C GLY A 120 -1.16 4.96 3.98
N SER A 121 -2.49 4.98 3.92
CA SER A 121 -3.35 4.85 5.10
C SER A 121 -3.26 3.46 5.73
N MET A 122 -3.06 2.40 4.93
CA MET A 122 -2.77 1.07 5.45
C MET A 122 -1.41 1.02 6.13
N ALA A 123 -0.37 1.63 5.55
CA ALA A 123 0.96 1.71 6.17
C ALA A 123 0.92 2.42 7.54
N VAL A 124 0.18 3.52 7.67
CA VAL A 124 0.00 4.23 8.94
C VAL A 124 -0.64 3.33 9.99
N GLN A 125 -1.71 2.63 9.64
CA GLN A 125 -2.41 1.73 10.56
C GLN A 125 -1.53 0.53 10.97
N ILE A 126 -0.78 -0.06 10.03
CA ILE A 126 0.19 -1.13 10.33
C ILE A 126 1.23 -0.64 11.33
N CYS A 127 1.81 0.54 11.12
CA CYS A 127 2.76 1.13 12.06
C CYS A 127 2.17 1.24 13.47
N LYS A 128 0.96 1.80 13.58
CA LYS A 128 0.25 1.90 14.87
C LYS A 128 0.04 0.52 15.51
N ALA A 129 -0.45 -0.46 14.74
CA ALA A 129 -0.74 -1.80 15.25
C ALA A 129 0.49 -2.52 15.79
N VAL A 130 1.68 -2.23 15.22
CA VAL A 130 2.95 -2.83 15.61
C VAL A 130 3.67 -2.02 16.71
N GLY A 131 3.23 -0.80 17.00
CA GLY A 131 3.92 0.09 17.94
C GLY A 131 5.10 0.85 17.32
N ALA A 132 5.10 1.05 16.00
CA ALA A 132 6.02 1.93 15.28
C ALA A 132 5.41 3.33 15.10
N ASN A 133 6.24 4.32 14.82
CA ASN A 133 5.87 5.72 14.69
C ASN A 133 5.72 6.07 13.20
N ALA A 134 4.50 6.22 12.70
CA ALA A 134 4.26 6.73 11.36
C ALA A 134 4.28 8.26 11.34
N ILE A 135 5.09 8.85 10.46
CA ILE A 135 5.06 10.27 10.12
C ILE A 135 4.40 10.40 8.74
N GLY A 136 3.19 10.95 8.70
CA GLY A 136 2.41 11.06 7.46
C GLY A 136 2.80 12.29 6.64
N ILE A 137 2.87 12.14 5.31
CA ILE A 137 2.95 13.27 4.37
C ILE A 137 1.66 13.30 3.54
N VAL A 138 1.01 14.45 3.52
CA VAL A 138 -0.22 14.71 2.77
C VAL A 138 -0.08 15.85 1.78
N SER A 139 -1.03 15.99 0.85
CA SER A 139 -1.06 17.07 -0.14
C SER A 139 -1.78 18.34 0.33
N ASP A 140 -2.62 18.24 1.35
CA ASP A 140 -3.48 19.32 1.81
C ASP A 140 -3.72 19.24 3.32
N ASP A 141 -3.94 20.40 3.97
CA ASP A 141 -4.11 20.47 5.42
C ASP A 141 -5.42 19.78 5.90
N ASP A 142 -6.45 19.74 5.07
CA ASP A 142 -7.74 19.07 5.37
C ASP A 142 -7.60 17.55 5.56
N LYS A 143 -6.53 16.95 5.04
CA LYS A 143 -6.22 15.52 5.18
C LYS A 143 -5.48 15.17 6.48
N ILE A 144 -4.94 16.17 7.16
CA ILE A 144 -4.16 15.96 8.40
C ILE A 144 -4.97 15.24 9.47
N PRO A 145 -6.20 15.71 9.85
CA PRO A 145 -6.96 15.07 10.91
C PRO A 145 -7.32 13.60 10.62
N PHE A 146 -7.53 13.27 9.34
CA PHE A 146 -7.79 11.88 8.92
C PHE A 146 -6.60 10.99 9.24
N VAL A 147 -5.38 11.41 8.86
CA VAL A 147 -4.17 10.59 9.05
C VAL A 147 -3.75 10.50 10.52
N GLU A 148 -3.93 11.57 11.30
CA GLU A 148 -3.73 11.56 12.75
C GLU A 148 -4.68 10.57 13.46
N LYS A 149 -5.95 10.54 13.06
CA LYS A 149 -6.93 9.56 13.58
C LYS A 149 -6.53 8.13 13.30
N LEU A 150 -5.84 7.85 12.19
CA LEU A 150 -5.30 6.52 11.88
C LEU A 150 -4.14 6.12 12.80
N GLY A 151 -3.52 7.08 13.48
CA GLY A 151 -2.47 6.85 14.46
C GLY A 151 -1.08 7.31 14.03
N ALA A 152 -0.97 8.21 13.05
CA ALA A 152 0.28 8.90 12.78
C ALA A 152 0.69 9.74 14.00
N VAL A 153 1.98 9.72 14.34
CA VAL A 153 2.53 10.52 15.46
C VAL A 153 2.74 11.99 15.08
N GLY A 154 2.64 12.31 13.80
CA GLY A 154 2.61 13.64 13.23
C GLY A 154 2.37 13.58 11.73
N VAL A 155 1.82 14.66 11.18
CA VAL A 155 1.47 14.76 9.75
C VAL A 155 1.94 16.10 9.21
N LEU A 156 2.59 16.09 8.05
CA LEU A 156 3.12 17.27 7.39
C LEU A 156 2.50 17.44 6.00
N ASN A 157 2.14 18.68 5.66
CA ASN A 157 1.66 19.02 4.33
C ASN A 157 2.84 19.33 3.42
N ARG A 158 3.00 18.52 2.35
CA ARG A 158 4.12 18.67 1.40
C ARG A 158 4.17 20.03 0.72
N LYS A 159 3.03 20.71 0.52
CA LYS A 159 2.97 22.04 -0.12
C LYS A 159 3.71 23.13 0.66
N LYS A 160 4.06 22.89 1.92
CA LYS A 160 4.84 23.81 2.76
C LYS A 160 6.35 23.71 2.54
N TYR A 161 6.80 22.82 1.64
CA TYR A 161 8.21 22.53 1.40
C TYR A 161 8.56 22.63 -0.08
N GLU A 162 9.80 22.97 -0.39
CA GLU A 162 10.30 23.20 -1.74
C GLU A 162 11.40 22.19 -2.17
N CYS A 163 11.51 21.05 -1.50
CA CYS A 163 12.58 20.08 -1.70
C CYS A 163 12.22 18.96 -2.69
N PHE A 164 11.22 19.16 -3.54
CA PHE A 164 10.70 18.14 -4.45
C PHE A 164 11.22 18.32 -5.88
N GLY A 165 11.18 17.24 -6.65
CA GLY A 165 11.65 17.20 -8.03
C GLY A 165 12.90 16.35 -8.20
N GLN A 166 13.54 16.48 -9.34
CA GLN A 166 14.78 15.77 -9.65
C GLN A 166 15.95 16.30 -8.82
N LEU A 167 16.91 15.41 -8.54
CA LEU A 167 18.15 15.80 -7.89
C LEU A 167 18.93 16.76 -8.80
N PRO A 168 19.37 17.95 -8.29
CA PRO A 168 20.27 18.80 -9.03
C PRO A 168 21.60 18.13 -9.36
N ASP A 169 22.31 18.60 -10.36
CA ASP A 169 23.65 18.09 -10.67
C ASP A 169 24.56 18.24 -9.44
N VAL A 170 25.03 17.10 -8.93
CA VAL A 170 25.93 17.08 -7.75
C VAL A 170 27.29 17.78 -8.03
N LYS A 171 27.62 18.04 -9.31
CA LYS A 171 28.78 18.82 -9.72
C LYS A 171 28.55 20.32 -9.65
N ASP A 172 27.30 20.78 -9.56
CA ASP A 172 26.98 22.17 -9.23
C ASP A 172 26.82 22.33 -7.71
N PRO A 173 27.85 22.82 -7.00
CA PRO A 173 27.83 22.90 -5.56
C PRO A 173 26.81 23.92 -5.05
N LYS A 174 26.41 24.89 -5.85
CA LYS A 174 25.43 25.91 -5.47
C LYS A 174 24.03 25.34 -5.49
N GLU A 175 23.60 24.78 -6.61
CA GLU A 175 22.28 24.16 -6.74
C GLU A 175 22.09 22.97 -5.78
N TYR A 176 23.11 22.12 -5.67
CA TYR A 176 23.08 20.99 -4.74
C TYR A 176 22.98 21.44 -3.27
N SER A 177 23.76 22.48 -2.87
CA SER A 177 23.70 23.03 -1.51
C SER A 177 22.31 23.62 -1.20
N GLU A 178 21.68 24.28 -2.18
CA GLU A 178 20.35 24.85 -2.02
C GLU A 178 19.29 23.74 -1.86
N PHE A 179 19.36 22.68 -2.67
CA PHE A 179 18.51 21.50 -2.50
C PHE A 179 18.65 20.88 -1.09
N ILE A 180 19.87 20.71 -0.60
CA ILE A 180 20.12 20.18 0.74
C ILE A 180 19.55 21.10 1.83
N LYS A 181 19.63 22.42 1.68
CA LYS A 181 19.01 23.37 2.63
C LYS A 181 17.49 23.17 2.68
N LYS A 182 16.84 23.05 1.53
CA LYS A 182 15.40 22.80 1.43
C LYS A 182 15.01 21.45 2.07
N CYS A 183 15.78 20.39 1.82
CA CYS A 183 15.57 19.09 2.48
C CYS A 183 15.71 19.16 4.01
N ARG A 184 16.63 19.97 4.51
CA ARG A 184 16.83 20.18 5.96
C ARG A 184 15.62 20.81 6.65
N VAL A 185 14.84 21.65 5.94
CA VAL A 185 13.61 22.23 6.51
C VAL A 185 12.63 21.13 6.84
N LEU A 186 12.32 20.26 5.87
CA LEU A 186 11.44 19.09 6.08
C LEU A 186 12.02 18.14 7.14
N GLY A 187 13.34 17.86 7.07
CA GLY A 187 14.02 17.01 8.04
C GLY A 187 13.94 17.51 9.48
N LYS A 188 14.01 18.84 9.67
CA LYS A 188 13.85 19.48 10.99
C LYS A 188 12.45 19.28 11.56
N ASP A 189 11.42 19.42 10.73
CA ASP A 189 10.04 19.22 11.18
C ASP A 189 9.77 17.74 11.50
N ILE A 190 10.33 16.80 10.74
CA ILE A 190 10.32 15.38 11.08
C ILE A 190 11.02 15.14 12.43
N TRP A 191 12.17 15.74 12.68
CA TRP A 191 12.89 15.65 13.96
C TRP A 191 12.10 16.23 15.13
N ASN A 192 11.36 17.30 14.92
CA ASN A 192 10.46 17.84 15.94
C ASN A 192 9.38 16.82 16.35
N ILE A 193 8.85 16.07 15.37
CA ILE A 193 7.86 15.01 15.62
C ILE A 193 8.49 13.80 16.33
N THR A 194 9.66 13.38 15.89
CA THR A 194 10.31 12.13 16.36
C THR A 194 11.18 12.29 17.61
N GLY A 195 11.29 13.50 18.16
CA GLY A 195 12.22 13.77 19.25
C GLY A 195 13.70 13.68 18.84
N LYS A 196 14.05 14.23 17.67
CA LYS A 196 15.39 14.25 17.06
C LYS A 196 15.92 12.87 16.65
N LYS A 197 15.04 11.91 16.41
CA LYS A 197 15.40 10.60 15.84
C LYS A 197 15.18 10.61 14.34
N ASP A 198 16.09 9.98 13.60
CA ASP A 198 15.99 9.84 12.16
C ASP A 198 14.92 8.81 11.75
N VAL A 199 14.58 8.84 10.46
CA VAL A 199 13.63 7.91 9.84
C VAL A 199 14.33 6.58 9.52
N ASP A 200 13.78 5.48 10.00
CA ASP A 200 14.29 4.12 9.76
C ASP A 200 13.90 3.62 8.36
N ILE A 201 12.64 3.83 7.98
CA ILE A 201 12.07 3.40 6.70
C ILE A 201 11.35 4.59 6.06
N VAL A 202 11.58 4.82 4.78
CA VAL A 202 10.72 5.68 3.96
C VAL A 202 9.84 4.79 3.10
N PHE A 203 8.54 4.89 3.31
CA PHE A 203 7.50 4.24 2.53
C PHE A 203 7.16 5.13 1.33
N GLU A 204 7.72 4.76 0.17
CA GLU A 204 7.74 5.56 -1.06
C GLU A 204 6.80 4.99 -2.12
N HIS A 205 6.02 5.85 -2.78
CA HIS A 205 5.26 5.49 -3.97
C HIS A 205 5.04 6.63 -4.98
N PRO A 206 5.22 7.92 -4.66
CA PRO A 206 5.19 8.97 -5.67
C PRO A 206 6.30 8.83 -6.71
N GLY A 207 7.51 8.48 -6.31
CA GLY A 207 8.63 8.24 -7.23
C GLY A 207 9.40 9.51 -7.57
N GLU A 208 9.43 9.90 -8.84
CA GLU A 208 10.34 10.92 -9.39
C GLU A 208 10.43 12.20 -8.55
N SER A 209 9.29 12.72 -8.11
CA SER A 209 9.24 14.01 -7.40
C SER A 209 9.71 13.94 -5.94
N THR A 210 9.69 12.78 -5.29
CA THR A 210 9.97 12.62 -3.86
C THR A 210 11.19 11.75 -3.57
N PHE A 211 11.63 10.96 -4.54
CA PHE A 211 12.67 9.98 -4.33
C PHE A 211 14.02 10.60 -3.88
N PRO A 212 14.51 11.72 -4.45
CA PRO A 212 15.77 12.33 -3.97
C PRO A 212 15.69 12.76 -2.50
N VAL A 213 14.58 13.35 -2.08
CA VAL A 213 14.39 13.75 -0.68
C VAL A 213 14.19 12.57 0.23
N SER A 214 13.54 11.50 -0.22
CA SER A 214 13.42 10.23 0.50
C SER A 214 14.79 9.62 0.79
N CYS A 215 15.66 9.59 -0.22
CA CYS A 215 17.05 9.15 -0.07
C CYS A 215 17.85 10.04 0.90
N TYR A 216 17.56 11.34 0.94
CA TYR A 216 18.20 12.26 1.90
C TYR A 216 17.73 11.98 3.34
N LEU A 217 16.41 11.89 3.57
CA LEU A 217 15.79 11.82 4.89
C LEU A 217 15.99 10.52 5.64
N VAL A 218 16.04 9.38 4.92
CA VAL A 218 16.26 8.09 5.59
C VAL A 218 17.61 8.06 6.28
N LYS A 219 17.67 7.50 7.48
CA LYS A 219 18.91 7.41 8.28
C LYS A 219 20.03 6.63 7.57
N THR A 220 21.26 6.77 8.06
CA THR A 220 22.35 5.87 7.71
C THR A 220 21.95 4.43 8.04
N GLY A 221 22.13 3.50 7.10
CA GLY A 221 21.71 2.11 7.24
C GLY A 221 20.18 1.89 7.21
N GLY A 222 19.39 2.91 6.89
CA GLY A 222 17.93 2.78 6.72
C GLY A 222 17.54 2.37 5.30
N MET A 223 16.22 2.23 5.06
CA MET A 223 15.68 1.76 3.79
C MET A 223 14.64 2.72 3.20
N VAL A 224 14.77 3.02 1.91
CA VAL A 224 13.68 3.56 1.09
C VAL A 224 13.07 2.38 0.35
N VAL A 225 11.82 2.06 0.64
CA VAL A 225 11.06 1.00 -0.06
C VAL A 225 10.03 1.64 -0.99
N ILE A 226 10.04 1.25 -2.26
CA ILE A 226 9.23 1.85 -3.31
C ILE A 226 8.41 0.79 -4.06
N CYS A 227 7.12 1.07 -4.31
CA CYS A 227 6.21 0.16 -5.03
C CYS A 227 5.54 0.78 -6.26
N ALA A 228 5.72 2.06 -6.53
CA ALA A 228 5.08 2.77 -7.64
C ALA A 228 5.88 4.00 -8.05
N GLY A 229 5.40 4.73 -9.07
CA GLY A 229 6.00 5.95 -9.57
C GLY A 229 4.92 6.91 -10.10
N THR A 230 3.97 7.32 -9.23
CA THR A 230 2.80 8.11 -9.64
C THR A 230 3.16 9.52 -10.13
N SER A 231 4.34 10.04 -9.79
CA SER A 231 4.85 11.32 -10.28
C SER A 231 5.88 11.19 -11.41
N GLY A 232 6.22 9.97 -11.80
CA GLY A 232 7.20 9.64 -12.84
C GLY A 232 8.16 8.53 -12.42
N TYR A 233 8.88 7.99 -13.41
CA TYR A 233 9.72 6.80 -13.26
C TYR A 233 11.23 7.07 -13.29
N ASN A 234 11.65 8.32 -13.55
CA ASN A 234 13.07 8.68 -13.59
C ASN A 234 13.58 9.01 -12.19
N LEU A 235 14.04 8.00 -11.47
CA LEU A 235 14.54 8.16 -10.11
C LEU A 235 16.00 8.60 -10.13
N THR A 236 16.29 9.73 -9.48
CA THR A 236 17.65 10.25 -9.33
C THR A 236 18.06 10.26 -7.86
N MET A 237 19.33 9.97 -7.59
CA MET A 237 19.88 10.01 -6.24
C MET A 237 21.39 10.24 -6.23
N ASP A 238 21.90 10.74 -5.13
CA ASP A 238 23.33 10.82 -4.86
C ASP A 238 23.87 9.43 -4.46
N ALA A 239 24.71 8.85 -5.30
CA ALA A 239 25.25 7.52 -5.07
C ALA A 239 26.04 7.39 -3.74
N ARG A 240 26.55 8.51 -3.21
CA ARG A 240 27.23 8.55 -1.89
C ARG A 240 26.33 8.06 -0.75
N TYR A 241 25.01 8.17 -0.88
CA TYR A 241 24.06 7.62 0.10
C TYR A 241 24.08 6.10 0.13
N ILE A 242 24.32 5.44 -1.02
CA ILE A 242 24.38 3.98 -1.08
C ILE A 242 25.59 3.47 -0.31
N TRP A 243 26.82 3.88 -0.69
CA TRP A 243 28.00 3.27 -0.07
C TRP A 243 28.46 3.96 1.21
N MET A 244 28.51 5.32 1.26
CA MET A 244 29.01 6.03 2.46
C MET A 244 27.98 5.99 3.59
N ARG A 245 26.70 6.06 3.28
CA ARG A 245 25.61 6.04 4.27
C ARG A 245 24.94 4.68 4.37
N GLN A 246 25.37 3.70 3.58
CA GLN A 246 24.86 2.32 3.58
C GLN A 246 23.33 2.24 3.57
N LYS A 247 22.69 3.16 2.85
CA LYS A 247 21.22 3.20 2.71
C LYS A 247 20.79 2.16 1.70
N ARG A 248 19.68 1.48 1.97
CA ARG A 248 19.09 0.51 1.06
C ARG A 248 17.98 1.15 0.24
N ILE A 249 18.00 0.90 -1.07
CA ILE A 249 16.88 1.16 -1.98
C ILE A 249 16.26 -0.19 -2.32
N GLN A 250 14.97 -0.33 -2.03
CA GLN A 250 14.27 -1.59 -2.17
C GLN A 250 13.02 -1.42 -3.03
N GLY A 251 12.98 -2.07 -4.19
CA GLY A 251 11.75 -2.26 -4.94
C GLY A 251 10.82 -3.26 -4.26
N SER A 252 9.51 -3.00 -4.28
CA SER A 252 8.50 -3.90 -3.75
C SER A 252 7.32 -3.95 -4.71
N HIS A 253 6.82 -5.14 -5.01
CA HIS A 253 5.72 -5.34 -5.95
C HIS A 253 4.64 -6.20 -5.29
N PHE A 254 3.43 -5.66 -5.14
CA PHE A 254 2.29 -6.32 -4.49
C PHE A 254 2.67 -7.10 -3.22
N ALA A 255 2.25 -8.38 -3.10
CA ALA A 255 2.59 -9.27 -2.00
C ALA A 255 2.40 -10.74 -2.41
N ASN A 256 3.17 -11.64 -1.82
CA ASN A 256 2.91 -13.07 -1.96
C ASN A 256 1.70 -13.50 -1.09
N LEU A 257 1.21 -14.73 -1.32
CA LEU A 257 0.03 -15.23 -0.61
C LEU A 257 0.20 -15.34 0.91
N TYR A 258 1.41 -15.66 1.38
CA TYR A 258 1.69 -15.70 2.82
C TYR A 258 1.52 -14.31 3.43
N GLN A 259 2.12 -13.30 2.81
CA GLN A 259 2.03 -11.90 3.27
C GLN A 259 0.59 -11.37 3.21
N ALA A 260 -0.16 -11.72 2.15
CA ALA A 260 -1.56 -11.36 2.03
C ALA A 260 -2.43 -12.00 3.12
N ASN A 261 -2.19 -13.26 3.48
CA ASN A 261 -2.87 -13.91 4.60
C ASN A 261 -2.54 -13.23 5.93
N GLN A 262 -1.27 -12.94 6.21
CA GLN A 262 -0.86 -12.24 7.44
C GLN A 262 -1.48 -10.84 7.54
N ALA A 263 -1.51 -10.12 6.44
CA ALA A 263 -2.16 -8.81 6.36
C ALA A 263 -3.68 -8.91 6.62
N ASN A 264 -4.34 -9.92 6.04
CA ASN A 264 -5.76 -10.18 6.27
C ASN A 264 -6.08 -10.59 7.72
N GLU A 265 -5.18 -11.30 8.40
CA GLU A 265 -5.32 -11.59 9.83
C GLU A 265 -5.38 -10.30 10.66
N MET A 266 -4.60 -9.27 10.33
CA MET A 266 -4.70 -7.97 11.01
C MET A 266 -6.09 -7.34 10.85
N MET A 267 -6.73 -7.53 9.69
CA MET A 267 -8.09 -7.08 9.43
C MET A 267 -9.11 -7.90 10.21
N ILE A 268 -8.99 -9.23 10.20
CA ILE A 268 -9.86 -10.16 10.94
C ILE A 268 -9.81 -9.84 12.46
N GLN A 269 -8.64 -9.55 12.99
CA GLN A 269 -8.42 -9.17 14.38
C GLN A 269 -8.84 -7.72 14.70
N LYS A 270 -9.36 -6.95 13.73
CA LYS A 270 -9.79 -5.55 13.87
C LYS A 270 -8.67 -4.59 14.30
N LEU A 271 -7.42 -4.93 14.02
CA LEU A 271 -6.26 -4.05 14.23
C LEU A 271 -6.21 -2.93 13.20
N ILE A 272 -6.82 -3.15 12.04
CA ILE A 272 -6.83 -2.27 10.87
C ILE A 272 -8.27 -2.12 10.37
N ASN A 273 -8.61 -0.95 9.86
CA ASN A 273 -9.89 -0.64 9.22
C ASN A 273 -9.71 -0.61 7.69
N PRO A 274 -10.64 -1.13 6.88
CA PRO A 274 -10.55 -1.13 5.42
C PRO A 274 -10.55 0.27 4.81
N LEU A 275 -11.05 1.27 5.52
CA LEU A 275 -11.11 2.67 5.10
C LEU A 275 -11.83 2.82 3.75
N MET A 276 -12.95 2.14 3.58
CA MET A 276 -13.80 2.39 2.43
C MET A 276 -14.39 3.79 2.55
N SER A 277 -14.12 4.64 1.56
CA SER A 277 -14.54 6.04 1.55
C SER A 277 -15.78 6.28 0.72
N GLU A 278 -15.88 5.60 -0.41
CA GLU A 278 -16.99 5.74 -1.36
C GLU A 278 -17.36 4.37 -1.94
N CYS A 279 -18.66 4.13 -2.11
CA CYS A 279 -19.18 2.94 -2.76
C CYS A 279 -20.08 3.33 -3.95
N PHE A 280 -19.84 2.72 -5.09
CA PHE A 280 -20.50 3.04 -6.35
C PHE A 280 -21.42 1.89 -6.79
N GLN A 281 -22.52 2.23 -7.45
CA GLN A 281 -23.32 1.26 -8.19
C GLN A 281 -22.59 0.82 -9.47
N TRP A 282 -23.03 -0.28 -10.06
CA TRP A 282 -22.40 -0.84 -11.27
C TRP A 282 -22.27 0.16 -12.42
N ASP A 283 -23.30 0.91 -12.69
CA ASP A 283 -23.35 1.92 -13.75
C ASP A 283 -22.50 3.17 -13.46
N GLN A 284 -22.08 3.35 -12.21
CA GLN A 284 -21.25 4.47 -11.76
C GLN A 284 -19.74 4.17 -11.80
N ILE A 285 -19.31 2.97 -12.21
CA ILE A 285 -17.87 2.61 -12.30
C ILE A 285 -17.09 3.63 -13.16
N PRO A 286 -17.57 4.12 -14.32
CA PRO A 286 -16.86 5.16 -15.08
C PRO A 286 -16.65 6.45 -14.27
N LEU A 287 -17.62 6.83 -13.44
CA LEU A 287 -17.49 7.98 -12.54
C LEU A 287 -16.40 7.75 -11.48
N ALA A 288 -16.33 6.56 -10.90
CA ALA A 288 -15.27 6.21 -9.94
C ALA A 288 -13.88 6.34 -10.55
N HIS A 289 -13.67 5.83 -11.76
CA HIS A 289 -12.42 5.99 -12.51
C HIS A 289 -12.10 7.47 -12.81
N THR A 290 -13.08 8.26 -13.21
CA THR A 290 -12.90 9.70 -13.47
C THR A 290 -12.50 10.46 -12.22
N LYS A 291 -13.14 10.19 -11.07
CA LYS A 291 -12.75 10.77 -9.78
C LYS A 291 -11.31 10.41 -9.40
N MET A 292 -10.92 9.15 -9.59
CA MET A 292 -9.57 8.69 -9.29
C MET A 292 -8.53 9.39 -10.18
N MET A 293 -8.76 9.45 -11.48
CA MET A 293 -7.87 10.10 -12.45
C MET A 293 -7.67 11.59 -12.14
N ASN A 294 -8.73 12.27 -11.70
CA ASN A 294 -8.70 13.70 -11.37
C ASN A 294 -8.30 13.98 -9.91
N ASN A 295 -7.95 12.96 -9.12
CA ASN A 295 -7.64 13.07 -7.68
C ASN A 295 -8.79 13.75 -6.89
N GLN A 296 -10.04 13.44 -7.23
CA GLN A 296 -11.27 13.99 -6.64
C GLN A 296 -11.97 12.99 -5.70
N HIS A 297 -11.37 11.82 -5.47
CA HIS A 297 -11.88 10.83 -4.52
C HIS A 297 -11.58 11.22 -3.07
N LEU A 298 -12.42 10.77 -2.15
CA LEU A 298 -12.19 10.92 -0.71
C LEU A 298 -10.97 10.10 -0.25
N PRO A 299 -10.34 10.45 0.89
CA PRO A 299 -9.28 9.66 1.49
C PRO A 299 -9.70 8.22 1.78
N GLY A 300 -8.84 7.25 1.48
CA GLY A 300 -9.08 5.82 1.67
C GLY A 300 -9.24 5.04 0.38
N ASN A 301 -10.06 3.98 0.41
CA ASN A 301 -10.32 3.05 -0.69
C ASN A 301 -11.75 3.22 -1.23
N MET A 302 -11.97 2.88 -2.49
CA MET A 302 -13.30 2.89 -3.13
C MET A 302 -13.74 1.46 -3.46
N ALA A 303 -15.06 1.23 -3.46
CA ALA A 303 -15.68 -0.02 -3.87
C ALA A 303 -16.77 0.20 -4.90
N ALA A 304 -17.12 -0.84 -5.65
CA ALA A 304 -18.28 -0.88 -6.53
C ALA A 304 -19.12 -2.14 -6.24
N LEU A 305 -20.44 -1.98 -6.19
CA LEU A 305 -21.38 -3.08 -6.06
C LEU A 305 -21.56 -3.74 -7.44
N VAL A 306 -21.36 -5.06 -7.53
CA VAL A 306 -21.57 -5.82 -8.76
C VAL A 306 -22.91 -6.56 -8.71
N GLN A 307 -23.13 -7.36 -7.66
CA GLN A 307 -24.37 -8.11 -7.44
C GLN A 307 -25.04 -7.78 -6.12
N ALA A 308 -24.31 -7.22 -5.16
CA ALA A 308 -24.88 -6.75 -3.90
C ALA A 308 -25.88 -5.62 -4.18
N LYS A 309 -27.12 -5.77 -3.71
CA LYS A 309 -28.20 -4.80 -3.96
C LYS A 309 -28.06 -3.55 -3.12
N ASN A 310 -27.56 -3.71 -1.91
CA ASN A 310 -27.44 -2.64 -0.92
C ASN A 310 -26.05 -2.68 -0.26
N THR A 311 -25.61 -1.53 0.22
CA THR A 311 -24.42 -1.42 1.08
C THR A 311 -24.70 -1.94 2.49
N GLY A 312 -23.64 -2.29 3.23
CA GLY A 312 -23.74 -2.69 4.64
C GLY A 312 -24.07 -4.16 4.89
N MET A 313 -24.36 -4.95 3.84
CA MET A 313 -24.63 -6.37 3.98
C MET A 313 -23.34 -7.14 4.31
N LYS A 314 -23.38 -8.01 5.32
CA LYS A 314 -22.18 -8.68 5.87
C LYS A 314 -22.10 -10.17 5.56
N SER A 315 -23.22 -10.79 5.22
CA SER A 315 -23.28 -12.24 4.99
C SER A 315 -24.20 -12.61 3.82
N LEU A 316 -24.07 -13.85 3.35
CA LEU A 316 -24.93 -14.41 2.32
C LEU A 316 -26.42 -14.45 2.74
N ASN A 317 -26.71 -14.59 4.03
CA ASN A 317 -28.08 -14.65 4.53
C ASN A 317 -28.81 -13.31 4.40
N GLU A 318 -28.08 -12.20 4.36
CA GLU A 318 -28.62 -10.84 4.18
C GLU A 318 -28.83 -10.51 2.69
N VAL A 319 -28.24 -11.29 1.78
CA VAL A 319 -28.36 -11.10 0.32
C VAL A 319 -29.61 -11.80 -0.25
N LYS A 320 -30.09 -12.84 0.41
CA LYS A 320 -31.30 -13.60 0.03
C LYS A 320 -32.56 -12.84 0.41
#